data_a19c074aed6b41b29e2c097bc129c689
#
_entry.id   a19c074aed6b41b29e2c097bc129c689
#
_cell.length_a   1.000
_cell.length_b   1.000
_cell.length_c   1.000
_cell.angle_alpha   90.00
_cell.angle_beta   90.00
_cell.angle_gamma   90.00
#
_symmetry.space_group_name_H-M   'P 1'
#
loop_
_entity.id
_entity.type
_entity.pdbx_description
1 polymer ?
#
loop_
_entity_poly.entity_id
_entity_poly.type
_entity_poly.pdbx_seq_one_letter_code
_entity_poly.pdbx_strand_id
1 'polypeptide(L)'
;SAVARGEFQLDNRMLLYARVLGQDGWEGHALNDVVVTKGRLQQAIDFSIYCDDILVEHYRGDGVIVATPTGSTAYSLAAGGPILDSQTKGVVVTPICPHSLASPAMVFAQERKLNVCVGQVADDEVFISCDGGVGYPLKAGATAEIRLSDQNVKLITFGRADQFQAIDQKLRKRQ
;
A
#
# COMPACT_ATOMS: atom_id res chain seq x y z
N SER A 1 -18.83 5.76 -29.54
CA SER A 1 -18.57 5.22 -28.18
C SER A 1 -19.24 6.10 -27.13
N ALA A 2 -19.56 5.59 -25.96
CA ALA A 2 -20.15 6.35 -24.85
C ALA A 2 -19.24 7.52 -24.44
N VAL A 3 -17.92 7.34 -24.47
CA VAL A 3 -16.95 8.40 -24.21
C VAL A 3 -17.10 9.59 -25.17
N ALA A 4 -17.26 9.31 -26.48
CA ALA A 4 -17.42 10.35 -27.48
C ALA A 4 -18.73 11.15 -27.31
N ARG A 5 -19.75 10.56 -26.66
CA ARG A 5 -21.02 11.24 -26.35
C ARG A 5 -21.04 11.92 -24.97
N GLY A 6 -19.95 11.82 -24.21
CA GLY A 6 -19.89 12.35 -22.85
C GLY A 6 -20.75 11.56 -21.82
N GLU A 7 -21.15 10.34 -22.15
CA GLU A 7 -21.98 9.47 -21.31
C GLU A 7 -21.11 8.67 -20.34
N PHE A 8 -20.45 9.35 -19.40
CA PHE A 8 -19.61 8.74 -18.38
C PHE A 8 -19.59 9.59 -17.09
N GLN A 9 -19.15 8.98 -16.02
CA GLN A 9 -18.88 9.66 -14.75
C GLN A 9 -17.39 9.60 -14.45
N LEU A 10 -16.89 10.57 -13.69
CA LEU A 10 -15.51 10.56 -13.19
C LEU A 10 -15.51 10.15 -11.72
N ASP A 11 -14.79 9.11 -11.40
CA ASP A 11 -14.57 8.62 -10.05
C ASP A 11 -13.16 9.05 -9.61
N ASN A 12 -13.09 9.91 -8.60
CA ASN A 12 -11.83 10.40 -8.07
C ASN A 12 -11.21 9.35 -7.13
N ARG A 13 -9.97 8.96 -7.44
CA ARG A 13 -9.20 8.03 -6.64
C ARG A 13 -7.97 8.72 -6.06
N MET A 14 -7.75 8.53 -4.76
CA MET A 14 -6.55 9.03 -4.10
C MET A 14 -5.33 8.21 -4.53
N LEU A 15 -4.16 8.83 -4.49
CA LEU A 15 -2.87 8.19 -4.68
C LEU A 15 -2.07 8.22 -3.37
N LEU A 16 -1.23 7.23 -3.17
CA LEU A 16 -0.12 7.32 -2.24
C LEU A 16 1.05 8.01 -2.91
N TYR A 17 1.80 8.76 -2.12
CA TYR A 17 3.15 9.22 -2.43
C TYR A 17 4.12 8.56 -1.44
N ALA A 18 5.21 8.04 -1.95
CA ALA A 18 6.27 7.45 -1.14
C ALA A 18 7.63 8.00 -1.54
N ARG A 19 8.52 8.15 -0.56
CA ARG A 19 9.92 8.50 -0.78
C ARG A 19 10.83 7.77 0.21
N VAL A 20 12.07 7.54 -0.18
CA VAL A 20 13.08 6.96 0.70
C VAL A 20 13.92 8.07 1.31
N LEU A 21 14.01 8.08 2.65
CA LEU A 21 14.80 9.04 3.40
C LEU A 21 16.25 8.53 3.55
N GLY A 22 17.22 9.45 3.41
CA GLY A 22 18.65 9.12 3.63
C GLY A 22 19.32 8.29 2.52
N GLN A 23 18.63 8.09 1.40
CA GLN A 23 19.18 7.51 0.16
C GLN A 23 18.88 8.42 -1.03
N ASP A 24 19.65 8.26 -2.13
CA ASP A 24 19.51 9.08 -3.32
C ASP A 24 18.12 8.92 -3.94
N GLY A 25 17.29 9.91 -3.70
CA GLY A 25 16.25 10.44 -4.57
C GLY A 25 15.14 9.51 -5.08
N TRP A 26 14.87 8.33 -4.49
CA TRP A 26 13.72 7.55 -4.94
C TRP A 26 12.42 8.11 -4.38
N GLU A 27 11.48 8.33 -5.28
CA GLU A 27 10.09 8.64 -4.96
C GLU A 27 9.15 7.97 -5.95
N GLY A 28 7.91 7.75 -5.56
CA GLY A 28 6.90 7.12 -6.40
C GLY A 28 5.49 7.44 -5.97
N HIS A 29 4.54 7.18 -6.88
CA HIS A 29 3.12 7.26 -6.62
C HIS A 29 2.49 5.90 -6.85
N ALA A 30 1.46 5.58 -6.06
CA ALA A 30 0.69 4.34 -6.19
C ALA A 30 -0.81 4.61 -6.15
N LEU A 31 -1.55 3.99 -7.07
CA LEU A 31 -3.01 3.95 -7.04
C LEU A 31 -3.51 2.88 -6.07
N ASN A 32 -2.83 1.73 -6.03
CA ASN A 32 -3.20 0.63 -5.16
C ASN A 32 -2.37 0.65 -3.87
N ASP A 33 -1.07 0.37 -3.98
CA ASP A 33 -0.24 0.13 -2.81
C ASP A 33 1.24 0.47 -3.02
N VAL A 34 1.87 0.81 -1.89
CA VAL A 34 3.32 0.86 -1.73
C VAL A 34 3.72 -0.34 -0.89
N VAL A 35 4.65 -1.15 -1.40
CA VAL A 35 5.11 -2.36 -0.74
C VAL A 35 6.58 -2.23 -0.38
N VAL A 36 6.91 -2.47 0.89
CA VAL A 36 8.28 -2.65 1.36
C VAL A 36 8.44 -4.12 1.72
N THR A 37 9.28 -4.86 1.01
CA THR A 37 9.37 -6.31 1.15
C THR A 37 10.79 -6.83 0.95
N LYS A 38 11.09 -7.98 1.56
CA LYS A 38 12.34 -8.68 1.32
C LYS A 38 12.42 -9.18 -0.12
N GLY A 39 13.64 -9.17 -0.67
CA GLY A 39 13.94 -9.70 -2.01
C GLY A 39 14.38 -11.16 -2.01
N ARG A 40 14.86 -11.69 -0.88
CA ARG A 40 15.35 -13.06 -0.74
C ARG A 40 14.55 -13.86 0.27
N LEU A 41 14.50 -15.18 0.08
CA LEU A 41 13.65 -16.09 0.84
C LEU A 41 14.12 -16.37 2.28
N GLN A 42 15.33 -15.99 2.67
CA GLN A 42 16.05 -16.67 3.75
C GLN A 42 15.80 -16.14 5.16
N GLN A 43 15.41 -14.89 5.39
CA GLN A 43 15.21 -14.40 6.76
C GLN A 43 14.06 -13.39 6.84
N ALA A 44 13.31 -13.46 7.93
CA ALA A 44 12.37 -12.41 8.29
C ALA A 44 13.14 -11.15 8.71
N ILE A 45 12.64 -9.99 8.32
CA ILE A 45 13.24 -8.69 8.55
C ILE A 45 12.47 -7.96 9.63
N ASP A 46 13.16 -7.14 10.42
CA ASP A 46 12.55 -6.28 11.40
C ASP A 46 11.99 -5.03 10.72
N PHE A 47 10.70 -4.79 10.91
CA PHE A 47 10.01 -3.58 10.45
C PHE A 47 9.48 -2.81 11.64
N SER A 48 9.72 -1.50 11.66
CA SER A 48 9.10 -0.57 12.61
C SER A 48 8.24 0.42 11.84
N ILE A 49 6.98 0.54 12.23
CA ILE A 49 6.01 1.41 11.59
C ILE A 49 5.70 2.55 12.55
N TYR A 50 5.91 3.77 12.09
CA TYR A 50 5.58 4.98 12.82
C TYR A 50 4.44 5.72 12.13
N CYS A 51 3.54 6.29 12.92
CA CYS A 51 2.50 7.19 12.48
C CYS A 51 2.72 8.55 13.17
N ASP A 52 2.99 9.60 12.40
CA ASP A 52 3.31 10.94 12.92
C ASP A 52 4.39 10.88 14.02
N ASP A 53 5.48 10.14 13.76
CA ASP A 53 6.63 9.91 14.63
C ASP A 53 6.36 9.06 15.90
N ILE A 54 5.15 8.51 16.07
CA ILE A 54 4.80 7.57 17.13
C ILE A 54 4.95 6.14 16.62
N LEU A 55 5.74 5.32 17.31
CA LEU A 55 5.83 3.88 16.99
C LEU A 55 4.47 3.21 17.24
N VAL A 56 3.87 2.67 16.19
CA VAL A 56 2.54 2.01 16.25
C VAL A 56 2.63 0.50 16.11
N GLU A 57 3.70 0.00 15.47
CA GLU A 57 3.91 -1.44 15.32
C GLU A 57 5.40 -1.75 15.13
N HIS A 58 5.83 -2.90 15.67
CA HIS A 58 7.15 -3.47 15.42
C HIS A 58 7.03 -5.00 15.31
N TYR A 59 7.51 -5.56 14.22
CA TYR A 59 7.46 -7.00 13.99
C TYR A 59 8.58 -7.48 13.06
N ARG A 60 8.83 -8.79 13.11
CA ARG A 60 9.63 -9.48 12.09
C ARG A 60 8.71 -10.14 11.09
N GLY A 61 9.01 -10.02 9.81
CA GLY A 61 8.17 -10.57 8.75
C GLY A 61 8.81 -10.46 7.37
N ASP A 62 8.00 -10.69 6.34
CA ASP A 62 8.44 -10.63 4.96
C ASP A 62 8.31 -9.21 4.37
N GLY A 63 7.50 -8.36 4.96
CA GLY A 63 7.29 -7.00 4.47
C GLY A 63 6.07 -6.32 5.06
N VAL A 64 5.75 -5.16 4.49
CA VAL A 64 4.58 -4.36 4.83
C VAL A 64 3.98 -3.75 3.56
N ILE A 65 2.66 -3.70 3.51
CA ILE A 65 1.89 -3.07 2.44
C ILE A 65 1.20 -1.85 3.04
N VAL A 66 1.34 -0.70 2.39
CA VAL A 66 0.51 0.48 2.65
C VAL A 66 -0.38 0.67 1.44
N ALA A 67 -1.69 0.55 1.61
CA ALA A 67 -2.64 0.56 0.51
C ALA A 67 -3.68 1.66 0.63
N THR A 68 -4.09 2.21 -0.52
CA THR A 68 -5.28 3.06 -0.66
C THR A 68 -6.55 2.22 -0.47
N PRO A 69 -7.73 2.83 -0.31
CA PRO A 69 -8.99 2.09 -0.38
C PRO A 69 -9.17 1.32 -1.68
N THR A 70 -8.70 1.85 -2.81
CA THR A 70 -8.67 1.14 -4.10
C THR A 70 -7.80 -0.12 -4.02
N GLY A 71 -6.59 0.02 -3.47
CA GLY A 71 -5.62 -1.06 -3.30
C GLY A 71 -5.97 -2.06 -2.19
N SER A 72 -6.90 -1.72 -1.29
CA SER A 72 -7.35 -2.64 -0.22
C SER A 72 -7.89 -3.96 -0.77
N THR A 73 -8.32 -3.99 -2.04
CA THR A 73 -8.80 -5.18 -2.74
C THR A 73 -7.74 -5.86 -3.62
N ALA A 74 -6.50 -5.36 -3.59
CA ALA A 74 -5.36 -5.88 -4.34
C ALA A 74 -4.45 -6.76 -3.45
N TYR A 75 -3.18 -6.44 -3.33
CA TYR A 75 -2.22 -7.23 -2.57
C TYR A 75 -2.50 -7.20 -1.06
N SER A 76 -2.96 -6.07 -0.53
CA SER A 76 -3.38 -5.94 0.88
C SER A 76 -4.42 -7.00 1.26
N LEU A 77 -5.44 -7.23 0.42
CA LEU A 77 -6.45 -8.28 0.67
C LEU A 77 -5.82 -9.68 0.71
N ALA A 78 -4.91 -9.98 -0.20
CA ALA A 78 -4.22 -11.28 -0.22
C ALA A 78 -3.33 -11.50 1.01
N ALA A 79 -2.83 -10.42 1.60
CA ALA A 79 -2.06 -10.44 2.84
C ALA A 79 -2.94 -10.42 4.12
N GLY A 80 -4.26 -10.47 3.99
CA GLY A 80 -5.19 -10.50 5.12
C GLY A 80 -5.67 -9.13 5.60
N GLY A 81 -5.43 -8.08 4.82
CA GLY A 81 -5.96 -6.73 5.10
C GLY A 81 -7.47 -6.63 4.89
N PRO A 82 -8.13 -5.66 5.53
CA PRO A 82 -9.57 -5.42 5.36
C PRO A 82 -9.88 -4.79 3.99
N ILE A 83 -11.08 -5.04 3.50
CA ILE A 83 -11.63 -4.30 2.37
C ILE A 83 -12.10 -2.94 2.86
N LEU A 84 -11.59 -1.88 2.25
CA LEU A 84 -12.07 -0.51 2.47
C LEU A 84 -13.03 -0.10 1.36
N ASP A 85 -14.09 0.62 1.73
CA ASP A 85 -14.91 1.34 0.75
C ASP A 85 -14.01 2.35 0.00
N SER A 86 -14.18 2.45 -1.30
CA SER A 86 -13.40 3.37 -2.14
C SER A 86 -13.56 4.84 -1.76
N GLN A 87 -14.62 5.19 -1.05
CA GLN A 87 -14.88 6.52 -0.52
C GLN A 87 -14.27 6.76 0.87
N THR A 88 -13.66 5.75 1.47
CA THR A 88 -13.00 5.88 2.78
C THR A 88 -11.82 6.87 2.67
N LYS A 89 -11.78 7.81 3.60
CA LYS A 89 -10.67 8.76 3.74
C LYS A 89 -9.60 8.19 4.66
N GLY A 90 -8.83 7.23 4.18
CA GLY A 90 -7.82 6.56 4.96
C GLY A 90 -6.96 5.62 4.14
N VAL A 91 -5.96 5.07 4.77
CA VAL A 91 -5.04 4.08 4.21
C VAL A 91 -4.95 2.88 5.12
N VAL A 92 -4.70 1.70 4.57
CA VAL A 92 -4.50 0.49 5.35
C VAL A 92 -3.04 0.07 5.32
N VAL A 93 -2.51 -0.29 6.49
CA VAL A 93 -1.18 -0.90 6.65
C VAL A 93 -1.39 -2.37 6.96
N THR A 94 -0.86 -3.25 6.12
CA THR A 94 -1.01 -4.71 6.25
C THR A 94 0.37 -5.35 6.31
N PRO A 95 0.72 -6.04 7.42
CA PRO A 95 1.93 -6.83 7.51
C PRO A 95 1.93 -8.01 6.52
N ILE A 96 3.10 -8.37 5.99
CA ILE A 96 3.28 -9.55 5.14
C ILE A 96 3.96 -10.64 5.97
N CYS A 97 3.28 -11.76 6.19
CA CYS A 97 3.78 -12.93 6.92
C CYS A 97 4.50 -12.53 8.24
N PRO A 98 3.88 -11.77 9.14
CA PRO A 98 4.50 -11.43 10.41
C PRO A 98 4.71 -12.67 11.26
N HIS A 99 5.86 -12.77 11.95
CA HIS A 99 6.15 -13.87 12.88
C HIS A 99 5.50 -13.68 14.27
N SER A 100 4.84 -12.55 14.48
CA SER A 100 4.05 -12.27 15.68
C SER A 100 2.59 -12.71 15.47
N LEU A 101 1.99 -13.31 16.49
CA LEU A 101 0.57 -13.66 16.50
C LEU A 101 -0.36 -12.45 16.62
N ALA A 102 0.19 -11.26 16.89
CA ALA A 102 -0.56 -10.04 17.21
C ALA A 102 -0.15 -8.83 16.37
N SER A 103 0.14 -9.01 15.08
CA SER A 103 0.40 -7.89 14.16
C SER A 103 -0.78 -7.71 13.19
N PRO A 104 -1.86 -7.06 13.62
CA PRO A 104 -3.05 -6.86 12.80
C PRO A 104 -2.82 -5.82 11.71
N ALA A 105 -3.62 -5.89 10.64
CA ALA A 105 -3.73 -4.77 9.71
C ALA A 105 -4.39 -3.58 10.42
N MET A 106 -3.86 -2.37 10.19
CA MET A 106 -4.32 -1.14 10.79
C MET A 106 -4.80 -0.15 9.75
N VAL A 107 -5.85 0.61 10.06
CA VAL A 107 -6.37 1.69 9.21
C VAL A 107 -6.02 3.04 9.83
N PHE A 108 -5.45 3.93 9.04
CA PHE A 108 -5.06 5.28 9.43
C PHE A 108 -5.85 6.31 8.63
N ALA A 109 -6.15 7.45 9.25
CA ALA A 109 -6.76 8.58 8.57
C ALA A 109 -5.84 9.13 7.47
N GLN A 110 -6.44 9.72 6.46
CA GLN A 110 -5.73 10.18 5.25
C GLN A 110 -4.66 11.25 5.51
N GLU A 111 -4.79 12.01 6.59
CA GLU A 111 -3.86 13.10 6.93
C GLU A 111 -2.58 12.59 7.61
N ARG A 112 -2.54 11.29 7.97
CA ARG A 112 -1.40 10.71 8.67
C ARG A 112 -0.21 10.49 7.75
N LYS A 113 0.97 10.71 8.30
CA LYS A 113 2.24 10.38 7.69
C LYS A 113 2.76 9.07 8.29
N LEU A 114 3.05 8.11 7.44
CA LEU A 114 3.58 6.82 7.85
C LEU A 114 5.06 6.73 7.49
N ASN A 115 5.86 6.24 8.42
CA ASN A 115 7.26 5.91 8.19
C ASN A 115 7.44 4.41 8.42
N VAL A 116 7.93 3.71 7.41
CA VAL A 116 8.31 2.30 7.49
C VAL A 116 9.82 2.23 7.56
N CYS A 117 10.34 1.86 8.72
CA CYS A 117 11.77 1.72 8.96
C CYS A 117 12.16 0.24 8.81
N VAL A 118 13.18 0.00 8.01
CA VAL A 118 13.78 -1.32 7.80
C VAL A 118 14.88 -1.52 8.83
N GLY A 119 14.91 -2.66 9.50
CA GLY A 119 15.96 -3.04 10.43
C GLY A 119 17.31 -3.25 9.76
N GLN A 120 18.24 -3.85 10.49
CA GLN A 120 19.57 -4.21 9.98
C GLN A 120 19.43 -5.39 9.01
N VAL A 121 19.82 -5.19 7.76
CA VAL A 121 19.80 -6.18 6.68
C VAL A 121 21.09 -6.05 5.86
N ALA A 122 21.47 -7.09 5.12
CA ALA A 122 22.50 -6.94 4.10
C ALA A 122 21.99 -6.07 2.94
N ASP A 123 22.90 -5.47 2.20
CA ASP A 123 22.55 -4.64 1.05
C ASP A 123 21.76 -5.46 0.01
N ASP A 124 20.81 -4.81 -0.66
CA ASP A 124 19.95 -5.38 -1.70
C ASP A 124 19.04 -6.54 -1.24
N GLU A 125 18.70 -6.61 0.04
CA GLU A 125 17.78 -7.63 0.55
C GLU A 125 16.34 -7.13 0.74
N VAL A 126 16.11 -5.82 0.77
CA VAL A 126 14.79 -5.20 0.90
C VAL A 126 14.54 -4.24 -0.25
N PHE A 127 13.33 -4.21 -0.71
CA PHE A 127 12.91 -3.37 -1.83
C PHE A 127 11.63 -2.62 -1.50
N ILE A 128 11.51 -1.40 -2.05
CA ILE A 128 10.25 -0.65 -2.09
C ILE A 128 9.75 -0.60 -3.53
N SER A 129 8.44 -0.75 -3.72
CA SER A 129 7.79 -0.63 -5.03
C SER A 129 6.41 0.01 -4.91
N CYS A 130 5.93 0.59 -6.02
CA CYS A 130 4.58 1.14 -6.18
C CYS A 130 3.82 0.30 -7.21
N ASP A 131 2.59 -0.12 -6.90
CA ASP A 131 1.66 -0.84 -7.81
C ASP A 131 2.30 -2.05 -8.53
N GLY A 132 3.16 -2.80 -7.82
CA GLY A 132 3.85 -3.95 -8.40
C GLY A 132 4.92 -3.60 -9.45
N GLY A 133 5.35 -2.35 -9.51
CA GLY A 133 6.44 -1.90 -10.38
C GLY A 133 7.82 -2.44 -9.98
N VAL A 134 8.86 -1.96 -10.65
CA VAL A 134 10.24 -2.36 -10.36
C VAL A 134 10.63 -1.93 -8.95
N GLY A 135 11.15 -2.88 -8.17
CA GLY A 135 11.60 -2.64 -6.81
C GLY A 135 12.87 -1.77 -6.78
N TYR A 136 12.88 -0.78 -5.91
CA TYR A 136 14.06 0.02 -5.59
C TYR A 136 14.71 -0.54 -4.31
N PRO A 137 16.02 -0.83 -4.30
CA PRO A 137 16.69 -1.43 -3.16
C PRO A 137 16.78 -0.45 -1.99
N LEU A 138 16.51 -0.93 -0.79
CA LEU A 138 16.63 -0.21 0.46
C LEU A 138 17.85 -0.68 1.24
N LYS A 139 18.66 0.26 1.73
CA LYS A 139 19.77 -0.03 2.64
C LYS A 139 19.29 -0.35 4.05
N ALA A 140 20.13 -0.99 4.82
CA ALA A 140 19.91 -1.21 6.24
C ALA A 140 19.60 0.11 6.95
N GLY A 141 18.57 0.13 7.80
CA GLY A 141 18.12 1.32 8.51
C GLY A 141 17.39 2.37 7.65
N ALA A 142 17.15 2.08 6.37
CA ALA A 142 16.39 2.99 5.50
C ALA A 142 14.97 3.19 6.02
N THR A 143 14.43 4.36 5.77
CA THR A 143 13.05 4.73 6.10
C THR A 143 12.31 5.10 4.83
N ALA A 144 11.18 4.44 4.58
CA ALA A 144 10.21 4.84 3.57
C ALA A 144 9.15 5.73 4.23
N GLU A 145 9.09 7.00 3.84
CA GLU A 145 8.00 7.90 4.20
C GLU A 145 6.86 7.72 3.20
N ILE A 146 5.64 7.46 3.70
CA ILE A 146 4.45 7.20 2.88
C ILE A 146 3.31 8.07 3.39
N ARG A 147 2.67 8.79 2.48
CA ARG A 147 1.51 9.65 2.77
C ARG A 147 0.58 9.69 1.58
N LEU A 148 -0.59 10.28 1.76
CA LEU A 148 -1.40 10.63 0.59
C LEU A 148 -0.68 11.65 -0.28
N SER A 149 -0.83 11.48 -1.58
CA SER A 149 -0.39 12.44 -2.59
C SER A 149 -1.36 13.61 -2.67
N ASP A 150 -0.83 14.78 -3.04
CA ASP A 150 -1.65 15.93 -3.41
C ASP A 150 -2.30 15.76 -4.79
N GLN A 151 -1.94 14.70 -5.52
CA GLN A 151 -2.49 14.32 -6.81
C GLN A 151 -3.57 13.26 -6.67
N ASN A 152 -4.55 13.29 -7.55
CA ASN A 152 -5.61 12.31 -7.66
C ASN A 152 -5.72 11.79 -9.09
N VAL A 153 -6.20 10.56 -9.25
CA VAL A 153 -6.54 9.97 -10.55
C VAL A 153 -8.05 10.00 -10.72
N LYS A 154 -8.52 10.42 -11.91
CA LYS A 154 -9.92 10.36 -12.29
C LYS A 154 -10.13 9.14 -13.19
N LEU A 155 -10.87 8.16 -12.69
CA LEU A 155 -11.26 6.99 -13.48
C LEU A 155 -12.58 7.26 -14.17
N ILE A 156 -12.66 6.93 -15.45
CA ILE A 156 -13.92 6.97 -16.21
C ILE A 156 -14.74 5.75 -15.82
N THR A 157 -15.99 5.96 -15.41
CA THR A 157 -16.93 4.90 -15.07
C THR A 157 -18.20 5.01 -15.91
N PHE A 158 -18.78 3.86 -16.27
CA PHE A 158 -20.02 3.77 -17.04
C PHE A 158 -21.11 3.18 -16.16
N GLY A 159 -22.00 4.03 -15.65
CA GLY A 159 -23.07 3.66 -14.73
C GLY A 159 -22.61 3.55 -13.28
N ARG A 160 -23.53 3.19 -12.38
CA ARG A 160 -23.24 2.91 -10.97
C ARG A 160 -22.60 1.52 -10.85
N ALA A 161 -21.33 1.42 -11.15
CA ALA A 161 -20.56 0.24 -10.75
C ALA A 161 -20.32 0.34 -9.25
N ASP A 162 -21.12 -0.35 -8.46
CA ASP A 162 -20.87 -0.50 -7.05
C ASP A 162 -19.58 -1.32 -6.88
N GLN A 163 -18.60 -0.75 -6.17
CA GLN A 163 -17.35 -1.42 -5.84
C GLN A 163 -17.59 -2.82 -5.26
N PHE A 164 -18.58 -2.95 -4.38
CA PHE A 164 -18.90 -4.22 -3.71
C PHE A 164 -19.43 -5.28 -4.68
N GLN A 165 -20.20 -4.89 -5.71
CA GLN A 165 -20.61 -5.80 -6.77
C GLN A 165 -19.41 -6.31 -7.57
N ALA A 166 -18.46 -5.43 -7.89
CA ALA A 166 -17.23 -5.81 -8.59
C ALA A 166 -16.35 -6.75 -7.74
N ILE A 167 -16.28 -6.52 -6.44
CA ILE A 167 -15.56 -7.37 -5.48
C ILE A 167 -16.24 -8.75 -5.38
N ASP A 168 -17.55 -8.80 -5.19
CA ASP A 168 -18.31 -10.06 -5.13
C ASP A 168 -18.10 -10.91 -6.37
N GLN A 169 -18.18 -10.31 -7.56
CA GLN A 169 -17.91 -11.00 -8.82
C GLN A 169 -16.48 -11.54 -8.93
N LYS A 170 -15.47 -10.79 -8.43
CA LYS A 170 -14.08 -11.25 -8.43
C LYS A 170 -13.84 -12.40 -7.45
N LEU A 171 -14.44 -12.34 -6.26
CA LEU A 171 -14.30 -13.38 -5.25
C LEU A 171 -14.99 -14.68 -5.66
N ARG A 172 -16.19 -14.61 -6.26
CA ARG A 172 -16.92 -15.80 -6.75
C ARG A 172 -16.24 -16.49 -7.95
N LYS A 173 -15.54 -15.74 -8.80
CA LYS A 173 -14.80 -16.32 -9.95
C LYS A 173 -13.52 -17.06 -9.54
N ARG A 174 -13.12 -17.01 -8.28
CA ARG A 174 -11.94 -17.72 -7.75
C ARG A 174 -12.29 -19.02 -7.00
N GLN A 175 -13.57 -19.37 -6.94
CA GLN A 175 -14.08 -20.69 -6.54
C GLN A 175 -14.39 -21.53 -7.77
#